data_85483b495378629314824f134bf7e86e
#
_entry.id   85483b495378629314824f134bf7e86e
#
_cell.length_a   1.000
_cell.length_b   1.000
_cell.length_c   1.000
_cell.angle_alpha   90.00
_cell.angle_beta   90.00
_cell.angle_gamma   90.00
#
_symmetry.space_group_name_H-M   'P 1'
#
loop_
_entity.id
_entity.type
_entity.pdbx_description
1 polymer ?
#
loop_
_entity_poly.entity_id
_entity_poly.type
_entity_poly.pdbx_seq_one_letter_code
_entity_poly.pdbx_strand_id
1 'polypeptide(L)'
;MKYNAIAKKLSMTTLAAAMLAAPAVNVFAATDVTIDTNRVGSLTVHKYDITAAVAKGFNTDKYESDGKQNAEAEKELANYKIEGVEFTYMKVGDISTDTVGGQVKVMYGIPAELEKILGLTDPRGDHKHTSDEVYDAMKNILLNNTQSKNKLEDYVMTGYGHTAMPMTDENGISTATSLPLGLYLIIETKVPANVNTTVDPFFVSLPMTDKEGAHWFYDVHAYPKNQTNIPDIDKRVRQRDDVGYGKPEYLDTATSSEGEIVDYIVTSH
;
A
#
# COMPACT_ATOMS: atom_id res chain seq x y z
N MET A 1 25.16 -15.54 3.96
CA MET A 1 23.86 -16.18 3.63
C MET A 1 22.67 -15.77 4.52
N LYS A 2 22.85 -15.02 5.61
CA LYS A 2 21.72 -14.57 6.47
C LYS A 2 21.10 -13.21 6.05
N TYR A 3 21.80 -12.42 5.24
CA TYR A 3 21.32 -11.09 4.81
C TYR A 3 20.19 -11.13 3.77
N ASN A 4 20.14 -12.17 2.93
CA ASN A 4 19.07 -12.30 1.94
C ASN A 4 17.69 -12.64 2.53
N ALA A 5 17.66 -13.20 3.75
CA ALA A 5 16.39 -13.51 4.41
C ALA A 5 15.75 -12.28 5.07
N ILE A 6 16.59 -11.34 5.54
CA ILE A 6 16.08 -10.09 6.15
C ILE A 6 15.56 -9.15 5.06
N ALA A 7 16.27 -8.99 3.96
CA ALA A 7 15.82 -8.17 2.84
C ALA A 7 14.53 -8.71 2.20
N LYS A 8 14.39 -10.04 2.05
CA LYS A 8 13.15 -10.66 1.57
C LYS A 8 11.98 -10.49 2.54
N LYS A 9 12.21 -10.53 3.86
CA LYS A 9 11.15 -10.31 4.85
C LYS A 9 10.73 -8.83 4.92
N LEU A 10 11.66 -7.88 4.77
CA LEU A 10 11.31 -6.46 4.75
C LEU A 10 10.50 -6.06 3.51
N SER A 11 10.78 -6.63 2.33
CA SER A 11 10.00 -6.34 1.11
C SER A 11 8.58 -6.92 1.15
N MET A 12 8.33 -7.94 1.98
CA MET A 12 6.97 -8.48 2.17
C MET A 12 6.10 -7.65 3.13
N THR A 13 6.71 -6.79 3.94
CA THR A 13 5.95 -5.96 4.90
C THR A 13 5.36 -4.70 4.29
N THR A 14 5.77 -4.29 3.10
CA THR A 14 5.13 -3.19 2.35
C THR A 14 3.81 -3.61 1.71
N LEU A 15 3.48 -4.90 1.66
CA LEU A 15 2.26 -5.43 1.04
C LEU A 15 0.99 -5.24 1.90
N ALA A 16 1.08 -4.67 3.08
CA ALA A 16 -0.08 -4.41 3.94
C ALA A 16 -0.89 -3.18 3.51
N ALA A 17 -0.81 -2.79 2.25
CA ALA A 17 -1.24 -1.47 1.84
C ALA A 17 -2.57 -1.38 1.12
N ALA A 18 -3.32 -2.45 0.94
CA ALA A 18 -4.67 -2.35 0.40
C ALA A 18 -5.67 -2.87 1.43
N MET A 19 -6.38 -1.96 2.06
CA MET A 19 -7.52 -2.28 2.92
C MET A 19 -8.77 -2.25 2.08
N LEU A 20 -9.00 -3.33 1.37
CA LEU A 20 -10.22 -3.53 0.61
C LEU A 20 -11.24 -4.29 1.46
N ALA A 21 -12.51 -4.08 1.16
CA ALA A 21 -13.55 -4.94 1.70
C ALA A 21 -13.18 -6.41 1.44
N ALA A 22 -13.34 -7.25 2.44
CA ALA A 22 -12.90 -8.63 2.41
C ALA A 22 -13.30 -9.36 1.12
N PRO A 23 -12.42 -10.26 0.61
CA PRO A 23 -12.76 -11.10 -0.52
C PRO A 23 -14.04 -11.87 -0.24
N ALA A 24 -14.71 -12.25 -1.33
CA ALA A 24 -16.03 -12.89 -1.29
C ALA A 24 -16.16 -13.89 -0.16
N VAL A 25 -17.01 -13.58 0.76
CA VAL A 25 -17.43 -14.52 1.79
C VAL A 25 -18.58 -15.31 1.23
N ASN A 26 -18.60 -16.61 1.48
CA ASN A 26 -19.81 -17.40 1.31
C ASN A 26 -20.85 -16.86 2.30
N VAL A 27 -21.63 -15.89 1.86
CA VAL A 27 -22.68 -15.31 2.69
C VAL A 27 -23.81 -16.31 2.79
N PHE A 28 -23.73 -17.17 3.78
CA PHE A 28 -24.89 -17.91 4.21
C PHE A 28 -25.82 -16.94 4.93
N ALA A 29 -26.86 -16.48 4.22
CA ALA A 29 -28.09 -15.89 4.76
C ALA A 29 -27.92 -15.04 6.05
N ALA A 30 -27.02 -14.08 6.04
CA ALA A 30 -27.00 -13.05 7.09
C ALA A 30 -27.90 -11.88 6.65
N THR A 31 -28.76 -11.47 7.54
CA THR A 31 -29.83 -10.49 7.32
C THR A 31 -29.37 -9.04 7.12
N ASP A 32 -28.04 -8.75 7.10
CA ASP A 32 -27.47 -7.41 7.00
C ASP A 32 -26.33 -7.28 5.98
N VAL A 33 -26.52 -7.81 4.77
CA VAL A 33 -25.50 -7.73 3.70
C VAL A 33 -25.57 -6.40 2.95
N THR A 34 -26.52 -5.53 3.27
CA THR A 34 -26.75 -4.28 2.52
C THR A 34 -25.95 -3.14 3.13
N ILE A 35 -25.15 -2.48 2.28
CA ILE A 35 -24.46 -1.24 2.66
C ILE A 35 -25.51 -0.17 2.96
N ASP A 36 -25.46 0.46 4.14
CA ASP A 36 -26.28 1.61 4.45
C ASP A 36 -25.69 2.87 3.77
N THR A 37 -26.20 3.17 2.60
CA THR A 37 -25.74 4.29 1.77
C THR A 37 -26.07 5.67 2.33
N ASN A 38 -26.86 5.77 3.41
CA ASN A 38 -27.13 7.04 4.08
C ASN A 38 -26.06 7.42 5.12
N ARG A 39 -25.13 6.53 5.38
CA ARG A 39 -24.03 6.77 6.30
C ARG A 39 -22.84 7.40 5.59
N VAL A 40 -22.00 8.04 6.39
CA VAL A 40 -20.63 8.44 6.02
C VAL A 40 -19.65 7.62 6.83
N GLY A 41 -18.40 7.58 6.38
CA GLY A 41 -17.33 6.88 7.08
C GLY A 41 -16.27 7.81 7.62
N SER A 42 -15.29 7.22 8.30
CA SER A 42 -14.05 7.87 8.68
C SER A 42 -12.83 6.99 8.36
N LEU A 43 -11.70 7.64 8.11
CA LEU A 43 -10.39 7.00 7.95
C LEU A 43 -9.45 7.58 9.00
N THR A 44 -8.90 6.71 9.85
CA THR A 44 -7.84 7.05 10.80
C THR A 44 -6.55 6.35 10.39
N VAL A 45 -5.52 7.13 10.12
CA VAL A 45 -4.19 6.62 9.80
C VAL A 45 -3.31 6.67 11.05
N HIS A 46 -2.68 5.54 11.38
CA HIS A 46 -1.73 5.39 12.48
C HIS A 46 -0.32 5.21 11.91
N LYS A 47 0.58 6.14 12.19
CA LYS A 47 1.91 6.19 11.58
C LYS A 47 3.01 5.83 12.55
N TYR A 48 3.84 4.84 12.19
CA TYR A 48 4.91 4.31 13.02
C TYR A 48 6.21 4.08 12.25
N ASP A 49 7.34 4.24 12.95
CA ASP A 49 8.67 3.81 12.52
C ASP A 49 8.82 2.29 12.70
N ILE A 50 8.45 1.56 11.68
CA ILE A 50 8.52 0.10 11.70
C ILE A 50 9.96 -0.42 11.68
N THR A 51 10.88 0.29 11.07
CA THR A 51 12.30 -0.12 11.05
C THR A 51 12.87 -0.15 12.45
N ALA A 52 12.69 0.94 13.20
CA ALA A 52 13.15 1.01 14.58
C ALA A 52 12.42 0.00 15.48
N ALA A 53 11.11 -0.22 15.28
CA ALA A 53 10.35 -1.19 16.04
C ALA A 53 10.83 -2.63 15.79
N VAL A 54 11.04 -3.02 14.53
CA VAL A 54 11.55 -4.35 14.15
C VAL A 54 12.96 -4.58 14.68
N ALA A 55 13.84 -3.56 14.66
CA ALA A 55 15.17 -3.63 15.27
C ALA A 55 15.14 -3.90 16.78
N LYS A 56 14.01 -3.62 17.44
CA LYS A 56 13.76 -3.89 18.88
C LYS A 56 12.89 -5.11 19.12
N GLY A 57 12.62 -5.92 18.09
CA GLY A 57 11.94 -7.20 18.20
C GLY A 57 10.43 -7.16 17.89
N PHE A 58 9.91 -6.05 17.37
CA PHE A 58 8.51 -6.02 16.93
C PHE A 58 8.30 -7.03 15.79
N ASN A 59 7.29 -7.87 15.95
CA ASN A 59 6.95 -8.87 14.93
C ASN A 59 5.79 -8.38 14.06
N THR A 60 6.10 -7.98 12.83
CA THR A 60 5.12 -7.50 11.86
C THR A 60 4.10 -8.56 11.43
N ASP A 61 4.48 -9.83 11.50
CA ASP A 61 3.62 -10.95 11.06
C ASP A 61 2.52 -11.27 12.10
N LYS A 62 2.66 -10.73 13.33
CA LYS A 62 1.68 -10.92 14.41
C LYS A 62 0.40 -10.09 14.17
N TYR A 63 0.52 -8.98 13.43
CA TYR A 63 -0.56 -8.02 13.28
C TYR A 63 -0.93 -7.85 11.80
N GLU A 64 -2.15 -8.22 11.49
CA GLU A 64 -2.76 -7.93 10.18
C GLU A 64 -3.53 -6.62 10.25
N SER A 65 -3.53 -5.88 9.15
CA SER A 65 -4.35 -4.69 8.98
C SER A 65 -5.69 -5.11 8.37
N ASP A 66 -6.71 -5.22 9.22
CA ASP A 66 -8.07 -5.63 8.86
C ASP A 66 -9.07 -4.46 8.84
N GLY A 67 -8.55 -3.23 8.90
CA GLY A 67 -9.33 -2.00 8.93
C GLY A 67 -9.90 -1.64 10.30
N LYS A 68 -9.67 -2.45 11.33
CA LYS A 68 -10.09 -2.16 12.70
C LYS A 68 -8.95 -1.58 13.52
N GLN A 69 -9.31 -0.86 14.57
CA GLN A 69 -8.33 -0.40 15.53
C GLN A 69 -7.66 -1.60 16.24
N ASN A 70 -6.33 -1.59 16.27
CA ASN A 70 -5.55 -2.65 16.92
C ASN A 70 -4.80 -2.09 18.14
N ALA A 71 -5.50 -2.07 19.29
CA ALA A 71 -4.96 -1.52 20.52
C ALA A 71 -3.72 -2.27 21.04
N GLU A 72 -3.56 -3.56 20.73
CA GLU A 72 -2.36 -4.33 21.10
C GLU A 72 -1.14 -3.89 20.28
N ALA A 73 -1.30 -3.75 18.96
CA ALA A 73 -0.24 -3.24 18.10
C ALA A 73 0.13 -1.79 18.46
N GLU A 74 -0.84 -0.93 18.72
CA GLU A 74 -0.62 0.45 19.13
C GLU A 74 0.17 0.55 20.44
N LYS A 75 -0.09 -0.34 21.40
CA LYS A 75 0.65 -0.40 22.65
C LYS A 75 2.10 -0.82 22.45
N GLU A 76 2.37 -1.83 21.61
CA GLU A 76 3.73 -2.27 21.29
C GLU A 76 4.49 -1.20 20.49
N LEU A 77 3.79 -0.44 19.66
CA LEU A 77 4.36 0.62 18.79
C LEU A 77 4.36 2.01 19.43
N ALA A 78 3.98 2.16 20.70
CA ALA A 78 3.80 3.44 21.35
C ALA A 78 5.05 4.36 21.33
N ASN A 79 6.25 3.78 21.30
CA ASN A 79 7.53 4.50 21.26
C ASN A 79 8.04 4.78 19.83
N TYR A 80 7.28 4.40 18.81
CA TYR A 80 7.69 4.46 17.42
C TYR A 80 6.76 5.31 16.56
N LYS A 81 5.99 6.18 17.18
CA LYS A 81 5.06 7.11 16.52
C LYS A 81 5.81 8.12 15.68
N ILE A 82 5.26 8.46 14.51
CA ILE A 82 5.81 9.49 13.63
C ILE A 82 4.81 10.63 13.51
N GLU A 83 5.19 11.80 14.02
CA GLU A 83 4.46 13.07 13.91
C GLU A 83 4.83 13.79 12.60
N GLY A 84 3.92 14.61 12.06
CA GLY A 84 4.20 15.53 10.96
C GLY A 84 4.14 14.88 9.57
N VAL A 85 3.55 13.70 9.44
CA VAL A 85 3.30 13.06 8.15
C VAL A 85 1.95 13.52 7.59
N GLU A 86 1.90 13.92 6.31
CA GLU A 86 0.67 14.27 5.62
C GLU A 86 0.29 13.18 4.61
N PHE A 87 -0.96 12.77 4.66
CA PHE A 87 -1.58 11.92 3.65
C PHE A 87 -2.58 12.73 2.83
N THR A 88 -2.68 12.39 1.55
CA THR A 88 -3.71 12.91 0.67
C THR A 88 -4.57 11.75 0.17
N TYR A 89 -5.87 11.91 0.23
CA TYR A 89 -6.82 10.92 -0.27
C TYR A 89 -7.65 11.47 -1.44
N MET A 90 -8.10 10.56 -2.29
CA MET A 90 -9.07 10.84 -3.33
C MET A 90 -10.06 9.68 -3.42
N LYS A 91 -11.37 9.99 -3.42
CA LYS A 91 -12.38 8.99 -3.75
C LYS A 91 -12.26 8.64 -5.23
N VAL A 92 -11.94 7.38 -5.53
CA VAL A 92 -11.66 6.90 -6.89
C VAL A 92 -12.71 5.96 -7.44
N GLY A 93 -13.68 5.56 -6.62
CA GLY A 93 -14.74 4.67 -7.06
C GLY A 93 -15.93 4.63 -6.11
N ASP A 94 -17.10 4.37 -6.67
CA ASP A 94 -18.30 4.06 -5.89
C ASP A 94 -18.26 2.60 -5.46
N ILE A 95 -18.80 2.32 -4.26
CA ILE A 95 -18.93 0.96 -3.74
C ILE A 95 -20.37 0.46 -3.95
N SER A 96 -20.49 -0.79 -4.33
CA SER A 96 -21.77 -1.49 -4.46
C SER A 96 -21.59 -2.97 -4.13
N THR A 97 -22.67 -3.71 -4.08
CA THR A 97 -22.66 -5.18 -4.03
C THR A 97 -23.36 -5.73 -5.26
N ASP A 98 -22.87 -6.84 -5.80
CA ASP A 98 -23.47 -7.55 -6.92
C ASP A 98 -23.35 -9.05 -6.73
N THR A 99 -24.17 -9.83 -7.42
CA THR A 99 -24.10 -11.29 -7.39
C THR A 99 -23.23 -11.80 -8.54
N VAL A 100 -22.05 -12.31 -8.21
CA VAL A 100 -21.10 -12.85 -9.18
C VAL A 100 -20.88 -14.32 -8.87
N GLY A 101 -21.19 -15.20 -9.82
CA GLY A 101 -21.05 -16.66 -9.63
C GLY A 101 -21.93 -17.23 -8.51
N GLY A 102 -23.10 -16.61 -8.25
CA GLY A 102 -24.01 -17.03 -7.18
C GLY A 102 -23.62 -16.55 -5.77
N GLN A 103 -22.58 -15.72 -5.65
CA GLN A 103 -22.11 -15.12 -4.39
C GLN A 103 -22.27 -13.62 -4.45
N VAL A 104 -22.66 -13.00 -3.34
CA VAL A 104 -22.65 -11.54 -3.20
C VAL A 104 -21.20 -11.07 -3.04
N LYS A 105 -20.77 -10.21 -3.95
CA LYS A 105 -19.42 -9.63 -3.94
C LYS A 105 -19.49 -8.11 -3.81
N VAL A 106 -18.47 -7.56 -3.17
CA VAL A 106 -18.24 -6.11 -3.17
C VAL A 106 -17.65 -5.71 -4.51
N MET A 107 -18.22 -4.67 -5.11
CA MET A 107 -17.83 -4.13 -6.41
C MET A 107 -17.44 -2.67 -6.27
N TYR A 108 -16.42 -2.26 -7.02
CA TYR A 108 -16.00 -0.87 -7.13
C TYR A 108 -16.14 -0.39 -8.58
N GLY A 109 -16.77 0.78 -8.76
CA GLY A 109 -16.78 1.46 -10.03
C GLY A 109 -15.44 2.18 -10.24
N ILE A 110 -14.58 1.66 -11.11
CA ILE A 110 -13.23 2.19 -11.34
C ILE A 110 -13.21 3.01 -12.65
N PRO A 111 -12.79 4.30 -12.62
CA PRO A 111 -12.68 5.09 -13.84
C PRO A 111 -11.69 4.48 -14.84
N ALA A 112 -12.00 4.57 -16.13
CA ALA A 112 -11.22 3.96 -17.22
C ALA A 112 -9.72 4.36 -17.22
N GLU A 113 -9.39 5.55 -16.75
CA GLU A 113 -8.00 5.98 -16.62
C GLU A 113 -7.28 5.21 -15.51
N LEU A 114 -7.93 5.04 -14.36
CA LEU A 114 -7.38 4.26 -13.24
C LEU A 114 -7.29 2.77 -13.58
N GLU A 115 -8.27 2.21 -14.31
CA GLU A 115 -8.20 0.84 -14.83
C GLU A 115 -6.92 0.60 -15.64
N LYS A 116 -6.55 1.55 -16.52
CA LYS A 116 -5.32 1.45 -17.30
C LYS A 116 -4.07 1.46 -16.45
N ILE A 117 -4.04 2.30 -15.39
CA ILE A 117 -2.90 2.35 -14.47
C ILE A 117 -2.80 1.04 -13.70
N LEU A 118 -3.93 0.50 -13.24
CA LEU A 118 -4.02 -0.76 -12.51
C LEU A 118 -3.82 -2.00 -13.39
N GLY A 119 -3.95 -1.86 -14.71
CA GLY A 119 -3.93 -3.00 -15.63
C GLY A 119 -5.19 -3.87 -15.55
N LEU A 120 -6.29 -3.30 -15.07
CA LEU A 120 -7.60 -3.97 -15.04
C LEU A 120 -8.18 -4.07 -16.44
N THR A 121 -8.89 -5.16 -16.71
CA THR A 121 -9.64 -5.37 -17.95
C THR A 121 -11.13 -5.32 -17.66
N ASP A 122 -11.87 -4.61 -18.46
CA ASP A 122 -13.32 -4.48 -18.34
C ASP A 122 -14.04 -5.12 -19.54
N PRO A 123 -14.22 -6.45 -19.54
CA PRO A 123 -14.90 -7.16 -20.63
C PRO A 123 -16.40 -6.88 -20.70
N ARG A 124 -17.00 -6.34 -19.64
CA ARG A 124 -18.43 -6.01 -19.58
C ARG A 124 -18.74 -4.58 -20.03
N GLY A 125 -17.74 -3.70 -19.99
CA GLY A 125 -17.88 -2.28 -20.29
C GLY A 125 -18.70 -1.50 -19.26
N ASP A 126 -18.77 -2.02 -18.02
CA ASP A 126 -19.51 -1.39 -16.91
C ASP A 126 -18.60 -0.73 -15.88
N HIS A 127 -17.27 -0.82 -16.06
CA HIS A 127 -16.24 -0.29 -15.19
C HIS A 127 -16.34 -0.77 -13.73
N LYS A 128 -16.95 -1.95 -13.52
CA LYS A 128 -17.10 -2.54 -12.19
C LYS A 128 -16.15 -3.71 -12.00
N HIS A 129 -15.42 -3.65 -10.89
CA HIS A 129 -14.44 -4.66 -10.51
C HIS A 129 -14.71 -5.14 -9.09
N THR A 130 -14.50 -6.43 -8.87
CA THR A 130 -14.58 -7.01 -7.53
C THR A 130 -13.44 -6.50 -6.64
N SER A 131 -13.62 -6.57 -5.33
CA SER A 131 -12.55 -6.28 -4.38
C SER A 131 -11.30 -7.14 -4.62
N ASP A 132 -11.46 -8.40 -5.02
CA ASP A 132 -10.36 -9.31 -5.32
C ASP A 132 -9.54 -8.81 -6.54
N GLU A 133 -10.23 -8.43 -7.64
CA GLU A 133 -9.56 -7.92 -8.85
C GLU A 133 -8.76 -6.65 -8.56
N VAL A 134 -9.33 -5.72 -7.79
CA VAL A 134 -8.65 -4.47 -7.41
C VAL A 134 -7.46 -4.75 -6.49
N TYR A 135 -7.62 -5.67 -5.53
CA TYR A 135 -6.55 -6.09 -4.63
C TYR A 135 -5.38 -6.71 -5.40
N ASP A 136 -5.66 -7.66 -6.28
CA ASP A 136 -4.63 -8.36 -7.06
C ASP A 136 -3.91 -7.41 -8.02
N ALA A 137 -4.63 -6.48 -8.64
CA ALA A 137 -4.06 -5.44 -9.49
C ALA A 137 -3.09 -4.55 -8.69
N MET A 138 -3.50 -4.06 -7.52
CA MET A 138 -2.66 -3.24 -6.65
C MET A 138 -1.43 -4.00 -6.16
N LYS A 139 -1.61 -5.23 -5.70
CA LYS A 139 -0.52 -6.10 -5.29
C LYS A 139 0.52 -6.29 -6.40
N ASN A 140 0.06 -6.47 -7.62
CA ASN A 140 0.93 -6.64 -8.79
C ASN A 140 1.76 -5.37 -9.07
N ILE A 141 1.15 -4.19 -8.96
CA ILE A 141 1.84 -2.90 -9.08
C ILE A 141 2.91 -2.75 -8.01
N LEU A 142 2.56 -2.98 -6.75
CA LEU A 142 3.45 -2.78 -5.62
C LEU A 142 4.68 -3.71 -5.68
N LEU A 143 4.51 -4.92 -6.20
CA LEU A 143 5.60 -5.89 -6.29
C LEU A 143 6.51 -5.70 -7.50
N ASN A 144 5.97 -5.22 -8.63
CA ASN A 144 6.62 -5.40 -9.92
C ASN A 144 6.75 -4.11 -10.74
N ASN A 145 6.14 -2.98 -10.34
CA ASN A 145 6.00 -1.85 -11.23
C ASN A 145 6.10 -0.48 -10.56
N THR A 146 7.33 -0.02 -10.31
CA THR A 146 7.60 1.32 -9.75
C THR A 146 6.99 2.45 -10.60
N GLN A 147 6.98 2.32 -11.94
CA GLN A 147 6.41 3.35 -12.82
C GLN A 147 4.89 3.49 -12.62
N SER A 148 4.19 2.39 -12.34
CA SER A 148 2.75 2.45 -12.07
C SER A 148 2.46 3.02 -10.67
N LYS A 149 3.35 2.83 -9.69
CA LYS A 149 3.24 3.52 -8.38
C LYS A 149 3.25 5.04 -8.57
N ASN A 150 4.24 5.57 -9.30
CA ASN A 150 4.34 7.00 -9.59
C ASN A 150 3.10 7.53 -10.34
N LYS A 151 2.54 6.73 -11.26
CA LYS A 151 1.29 7.09 -11.96
C LYS A 151 0.08 7.14 -11.02
N LEU A 152 0.03 6.30 -9.99
CA LEU A 152 -1.02 6.38 -8.97
C LEU A 152 -0.91 7.65 -8.13
N GLU A 153 0.31 8.03 -7.75
CA GLU A 153 0.57 9.29 -7.06
C GLU A 153 0.19 10.50 -7.94
N ASP A 154 0.63 10.52 -9.19
CA ASP A 154 0.28 11.54 -10.17
C ASP A 154 -1.24 11.61 -10.38
N TYR A 155 -1.92 10.47 -10.46
CA TYR A 155 -3.37 10.40 -10.62
C TYR A 155 -4.10 11.08 -9.47
N VAL A 156 -3.66 10.87 -8.22
CA VAL A 156 -4.23 11.57 -7.06
C VAL A 156 -3.92 13.06 -7.13
N MET A 157 -2.65 13.43 -7.35
CA MET A 157 -2.22 14.83 -7.26
C MET A 157 -2.76 15.73 -8.38
N THR A 158 -3.02 15.17 -9.56
CA THR A 158 -3.58 15.90 -10.72
C THR A 158 -5.10 15.78 -10.83
N GLY A 159 -5.71 14.79 -10.16
CA GLY A 159 -7.14 14.53 -10.19
C GLY A 159 -7.95 15.54 -9.39
N TYR A 160 -9.22 15.70 -9.79
CA TYR A 160 -10.16 16.54 -9.04
C TYR A 160 -10.65 15.79 -7.79
N GLY A 161 -10.79 16.54 -6.69
CA GLY A 161 -11.39 16.01 -5.46
C GLY A 161 -10.41 15.33 -4.51
N HIS A 162 -9.09 15.44 -4.76
CA HIS A 162 -8.12 15.04 -3.75
C HIS A 162 -8.14 16.03 -2.56
N THR A 163 -7.90 15.52 -1.37
CA THR A 163 -7.93 16.30 -0.13
C THR A 163 -6.80 15.85 0.79
N ALA A 164 -6.02 16.81 1.28
CA ALA A 164 -5.00 16.54 2.28
C ALA A 164 -5.66 16.27 3.65
N MET A 165 -5.21 15.24 4.34
CA MET A 165 -5.55 14.99 5.74
C MET A 165 -4.78 15.95 6.65
N PRO A 166 -5.23 16.17 7.89
CA PRO A 166 -4.38 16.78 8.91
C PRO A 166 -3.05 16.02 9.02
N MET A 167 -1.96 16.72 9.33
CA MET A 167 -0.70 16.02 9.63
C MET A 167 -0.89 15.12 10.85
N THR A 168 -0.16 14.00 10.88
CA THR A 168 -0.15 13.13 12.07
C THR A 168 0.31 13.92 13.29
N ASP A 169 -0.41 13.75 14.39
CA ASP A 169 -0.15 14.37 15.69
C ASP A 169 1.01 13.69 16.44
N GLU A 170 1.25 14.10 17.67
CA GLU A 170 2.24 13.51 18.60
C GLU A 170 1.99 12.02 18.87
N ASN A 171 0.78 11.54 18.61
CA ASN A 171 0.41 10.13 18.70
C ASN A 171 0.62 9.38 17.38
N GLY A 172 1.09 10.05 16.33
CA GLY A 172 1.22 9.49 14.99
C GLY A 172 -0.14 9.29 14.31
N ILE A 173 -1.18 10.03 14.72
CA ILE A 173 -2.55 9.81 14.26
C ILE A 173 -3.02 10.97 13.37
N SER A 174 -3.63 10.64 12.26
CA SER A 174 -4.37 11.55 11.40
C SER A 174 -5.73 10.97 11.06
N THR A 175 -6.79 11.79 11.11
CA THR A 175 -8.17 11.34 10.86
C THR A 175 -8.89 12.24 9.87
N ALA A 176 -9.54 11.63 8.89
CA ALA A 176 -10.51 12.24 8.00
C ALA A 176 -11.90 11.72 8.34
N THR A 177 -12.86 12.59 8.52
CA THR A 177 -14.24 12.26 8.94
C THR A 177 -15.26 12.68 7.89
N SER A 178 -16.49 12.16 8.02
CA SER A 178 -17.61 12.50 7.14
C SER A 178 -17.32 12.19 5.66
N LEU A 179 -16.61 11.12 5.41
CA LEU A 179 -16.25 10.69 4.07
C LEU A 179 -17.44 9.96 3.40
N PRO A 180 -17.85 10.35 2.18
CA PRO A 180 -18.80 9.57 1.39
C PRO A 180 -18.33 8.13 1.20
N LEU A 181 -19.26 7.18 1.12
CA LEU A 181 -18.90 5.77 0.92
C LEU A 181 -18.30 5.55 -0.47
N GLY A 182 -17.31 4.66 -0.57
CA GLY A 182 -16.62 4.34 -1.81
C GLY A 182 -15.21 3.78 -1.61
N LEU A 183 -14.49 3.67 -2.71
CA LEU A 183 -13.07 3.31 -2.73
C LEU A 183 -12.23 4.59 -2.74
N TYR A 184 -11.24 4.62 -1.87
CA TYR A 184 -10.30 5.73 -1.73
C TYR A 184 -8.90 5.27 -2.08
N LEU A 185 -8.18 6.08 -2.86
CA LEU A 185 -6.73 5.95 -3.06
C LEU A 185 -6.04 6.97 -2.17
N ILE A 186 -5.11 6.49 -1.35
CA ILE A 186 -4.36 7.28 -0.38
C ILE A 186 -2.89 7.27 -0.77
N ILE A 187 -2.27 8.44 -0.72
CA ILE A 187 -0.83 8.63 -0.92
C ILE A 187 -0.23 9.43 0.23
N GLU A 188 1.03 9.22 0.51
CA GLU A 188 1.79 10.01 1.48
C GLU A 188 2.44 11.20 0.77
N THR A 189 2.05 12.43 1.14
CA THR A 189 2.45 13.64 0.42
C THR A 189 3.55 14.44 1.11
N LYS A 190 3.69 14.31 2.44
CA LYS A 190 4.78 14.93 3.18
C LYS A 190 5.27 14.00 4.28
N VAL A 191 6.58 14.00 4.46
CA VAL A 191 7.26 13.27 5.53
C VAL A 191 8.25 14.18 6.25
N PRO A 192 8.48 13.97 7.55
CA PRO A 192 9.54 14.64 8.28
C PRO A 192 10.93 14.29 7.72
N ALA A 193 11.92 15.15 7.92
CA ALA A 193 13.27 14.99 7.38
C ALA A 193 14.01 13.71 7.83
N ASN A 194 13.57 13.08 8.92
CA ASN A 194 14.12 11.82 9.43
C ASN A 194 13.46 10.57 8.82
N VAL A 195 12.47 10.73 7.95
CA VAL A 195 11.80 9.64 7.22
C VAL A 195 12.38 9.57 5.82
N ASN A 196 13.05 8.47 5.48
CA ASN A 196 13.81 8.35 4.23
C ASN A 196 12.97 7.83 3.07
N THR A 197 11.85 7.16 3.35
CA THR A 197 11.00 6.57 2.31
C THR A 197 9.53 6.85 2.60
N THR A 198 8.78 7.17 1.55
CA THR A 198 7.32 7.28 1.61
C THR A 198 6.68 5.88 1.62
N VAL A 199 5.45 5.81 2.13
CA VAL A 199 4.60 4.62 1.97
C VAL A 199 4.13 4.53 0.53
N ASP A 200 4.10 3.31 0.00
CA ASP A 200 3.47 3.06 -1.29
C ASP A 200 1.99 3.49 -1.27
N PRO A 201 1.43 3.96 -2.40
CA PRO A 201 0.00 4.22 -2.53
C PRO A 201 -0.83 3.02 -2.08
N PHE A 202 -1.96 3.26 -1.42
CA PHE A 202 -2.84 2.18 -0.98
C PHE A 202 -4.32 2.54 -1.11
N PHE A 203 -5.15 1.50 -1.25
CA PHE A 203 -6.59 1.67 -1.27
C PHE A 203 -7.22 1.46 0.10
N VAL A 204 -8.29 2.20 0.37
CA VAL A 204 -9.18 2.00 1.51
C VAL A 204 -10.62 1.98 1.03
N SER A 205 -11.36 0.95 1.41
CA SER A 205 -12.82 0.87 1.20
C SER A 205 -13.56 1.48 2.38
N LEU A 206 -14.57 2.29 2.10
CA LEU A 206 -15.55 2.76 3.06
C LEU A 206 -16.97 2.41 2.57
N PRO A 207 -17.70 1.55 3.28
CA PRO A 207 -17.31 0.77 4.46
C PRO A 207 -16.39 -0.41 4.12
N MET A 208 -15.82 -1.02 5.14
CA MET A 208 -15.18 -2.35 5.08
C MET A 208 -16.08 -3.41 5.72
N THR A 209 -15.78 -4.69 5.42
CA THR A 209 -16.37 -5.83 6.13
C THR A 209 -15.32 -6.50 7.00
N ASP A 210 -15.77 -7.23 8.03
CA ASP A 210 -14.90 -8.22 8.69
C ASP A 210 -14.54 -9.37 7.74
N LYS A 211 -13.60 -10.21 8.15
CA LYS A 211 -13.12 -11.35 7.33
C LYS A 211 -14.23 -12.36 7.03
N GLU A 212 -15.23 -12.43 7.86
CA GLU A 212 -16.41 -13.28 7.72
C GLU A 212 -17.49 -12.66 6.81
N GLY A 213 -17.35 -11.34 6.47
CA GLY A 213 -18.31 -10.59 5.67
C GLY A 213 -19.67 -10.40 6.35
N ALA A 214 -19.69 -10.57 7.67
CA ALA A 214 -20.92 -10.56 8.45
C ALA A 214 -21.37 -9.15 8.87
N HIS A 215 -20.43 -8.20 8.97
CA HIS A 215 -20.71 -6.86 9.49
C HIS A 215 -19.97 -5.79 8.68
N TRP A 216 -20.66 -4.69 8.40
CA TRP A 216 -20.06 -3.49 7.85
C TRP A 216 -19.61 -2.55 8.96
N PHE A 217 -18.36 -2.06 8.85
CA PHE A 217 -17.87 -0.99 9.70
C PHE A 217 -17.44 0.21 8.86
N TYR A 218 -17.72 1.40 9.37
CA TYR A 218 -17.61 2.65 8.64
C TYR A 218 -16.46 3.51 9.15
N ASP A 219 -15.89 3.13 10.30
CA ASP A 219 -14.71 3.74 10.89
C ASP A 219 -13.52 2.80 10.62
N VAL A 220 -12.67 3.19 9.67
CA VAL A 220 -11.56 2.35 9.19
C VAL A 220 -10.24 2.89 9.74
N HIS A 221 -9.41 1.99 10.25
CA HIS A 221 -8.07 2.27 10.75
C HIS A 221 -7.00 1.68 9.83
N ALA A 222 -6.07 2.52 9.40
CA ALA A 222 -4.95 2.15 8.54
C ALA A 222 -3.61 2.28 9.28
N TYR A 223 -2.71 1.30 9.09
CA TYR A 223 -1.39 1.25 9.73
C TYR A 223 -0.28 1.20 8.66
N PRO A 224 -0.14 2.25 7.82
CA PRO A 224 0.92 2.29 6.82
C PRO A 224 2.28 2.41 7.51
N LYS A 225 3.26 1.63 7.02
CA LYS A 225 4.55 1.44 7.69
C LYS A 225 5.65 2.09 6.88
N ASN A 226 6.31 3.14 7.42
CA ASN A 226 7.54 3.66 6.83
C ASN A 226 8.77 2.95 7.40
N GLN A 227 9.82 2.99 6.60
CA GLN A 227 11.15 2.63 7.04
C GLN A 227 11.95 3.91 7.27
N THR A 228 12.51 4.08 8.46
CA THR A 228 13.39 5.20 8.79
C THR A 228 14.84 4.70 8.88
N ASN A 229 15.80 5.56 8.49
CA ASN A 229 17.24 5.30 8.64
C ASN A 229 17.73 3.95 8.05
N ILE A 230 17.08 3.43 6.99
CA ILE A 230 17.71 2.38 6.21
C ILE A 230 18.74 3.06 5.30
N PRO A 231 20.01 2.67 5.35
CA PRO A 231 20.96 3.12 4.36
C PRO A 231 20.46 2.71 2.98
N ASP A 232 20.30 3.67 2.10
CA ASP A 232 20.10 3.37 0.69
C ASP A 232 21.38 2.73 0.17
N ILE A 233 21.25 1.50 -0.32
CA ILE A 233 22.40 0.74 -0.85
C ILE A 233 22.18 0.56 -2.35
N ASP A 234 22.87 1.39 -3.12
CA ASP A 234 22.98 1.19 -4.57
C ASP A 234 24.13 0.22 -4.87
N LYS A 235 23.82 -0.85 -5.57
CA LYS A 235 24.80 -1.82 -6.05
C LYS A 235 24.80 -1.87 -7.56
N ARG A 236 25.89 -1.42 -8.16
CA ARG A 236 26.10 -1.47 -9.60
C ARG A 236 27.23 -2.44 -9.95
N VAL A 237 27.17 -3.01 -11.14
CA VAL A 237 28.12 -3.98 -11.67
C VAL A 237 28.69 -3.47 -12.97
N ARG A 238 29.96 -3.76 -13.20
CA ARG A 238 30.57 -3.61 -14.52
C ARG A 238 31.37 -4.85 -14.88
N GLN A 239 31.39 -5.18 -16.16
CA GLN A 239 32.29 -6.14 -16.72
C GLN A 239 33.68 -5.50 -16.85
N ARG A 240 34.73 -6.16 -16.36
CA ARG A 240 36.08 -5.66 -16.49
C ARG A 240 36.65 -6.08 -17.83
N ASP A 241 36.99 -5.09 -18.64
CA ASP A 241 37.71 -5.33 -19.89
C ASP A 241 39.19 -5.62 -19.58
N ASP A 242 39.71 -6.75 -20.01
CA ASP A 242 41.09 -7.16 -19.76
C ASP A 242 42.15 -6.25 -20.42
N VAL A 243 41.74 -5.33 -21.26
CA VAL A 243 42.64 -4.49 -22.08
C VAL A 243 42.72 -3.03 -21.60
N GLY A 244 41.99 -2.64 -20.59
CA GLY A 244 42.15 -1.33 -19.93
C GLY A 244 41.78 -0.07 -20.73
N TYR A 245 41.14 -0.19 -21.88
CA TYR A 245 40.70 0.92 -22.73
C TYR A 245 39.20 1.10 -22.70
N GLY A 246 38.79 2.11 -21.99
CA GLY A 246 37.43 2.57 -21.87
C GLY A 246 37.11 2.79 -20.40
N LYS A 247 36.27 3.77 -20.09
CA LYS A 247 35.67 3.89 -18.77
C LYS A 247 34.41 3.02 -18.78
N PRO A 248 34.51 1.74 -18.35
CA PRO A 248 33.33 0.90 -18.29
C PRO A 248 32.33 1.54 -17.33
N GLU A 249 31.15 1.78 -17.84
CA GLU A 249 30.04 2.33 -17.07
C GLU A 249 29.55 1.27 -16.08
N TYR A 250 29.24 1.67 -14.87
CA TYR A 250 28.56 0.81 -13.92
C TYR A 250 27.07 0.77 -14.22
N LEU A 251 26.55 -0.43 -14.42
CA LEU A 251 25.15 -0.69 -14.78
C LEU A 251 24.44 -1.49 -13.67
N ASP A 252 23.14 -1.50 -13.69
CA ASP A 252 22.33 -2.29 -12.76
C ASP A 252 22.47 -3.80 -12.99
N THR A 253 22.79 -4.18 -14.24
CA THR A 253 23.01 -5.57 -14.65
C THR A 253 24.19 -5.67 -15.60
N ALA A 254 24.94 -6.78 -15.52
CA ALA A 254 25.96 -7.17 -16.50
C ALA A 254 25.88 -8.67 -16.75
N THR A 255 26.16 -9.08 -18.00
CA THR A 255 26.36 -10.49 -18.36
C THR A 255 27.85 -10.80 -18.35
N SER A 256 28.24 -11.91 -17.73
CA SER A 256 29.62 -12.37 -17.74
C SER A 256 29.67 -13.87 -18.03
N SER A 257 30.72 -14.29 -18.75
CA SER A 257 31.04 -15.69 -18.98
C SER A 257 31.87 -16.27 -17.83
N GLU A 258 31.97 -17.60 -17.77
CA GLU A 258 32.80 -18.27 -16.77
C GLU A 258 34.26 -17.84 -16.92
N GLY A 259 34.87 -17.38 -15.82
CA GLY A 259 36.24 -16.89 -15.77
C GLY A 259 36.41 -15.39 -16.02
N GLU A 260 35.40 -14.66 -16.37
CA GLU A 260 35.44 -13.19 -16.48
C GLU A 260 35.38 -12.50 -15.12
N ILE A 261 36.14 -11.41 -14.98
CA ILE A 261 36.14 -10.61 -13.75
C ILE A 261 35.02 -9.54 -13.85
N VAL A 262 34.20 -9.47 -12.82
CA VAL A 262 33.20 -8.41 -12.64
C VAL A 262 33.52 -7.58 -11.39
N ASP A 263 33.50 -6.28 -11.55
CA ASP A 263 33.63 -5.34 -10.43
C ASP A 263 32.25 -4.91 -9.94
N TYR A 264 32.11 -4.77 -8.65
CA TYR A 264 30.93 -4.20 -8.02
C TYR A 264 31.29 -2.89 -7.31
N ILE A 265 30.43 -1.89 -7.47
CA ILE A 265 30.41 -0.73 -6.59
C ILE A 265 29.16 -0.82 -5.72
N VAL A 266 29.35 -0.63 -4.44
CA VAL A 266 28.26 -0.54 -3.46
C VAL A 266 28.37 0.83 -2.81
N THR A 267 27.35 1.64 -3.02
CA THR A 267 27.26 2.99 -2.44
C THR A 267 26.17 3.00 -1.38
N SER A 268 26.48 3.50 -0.20
CA SER A 268 25.51 3.74 0.88
C SER A 268 25.30 5.25 1.03
N HIS A 269 24.07 5.66 1.06
CA HIS A 269 23.64 7.06 1.29
C HIS A 269 22.94 7.21 2.61
#